data_4a970d863b5d40522314d0f9a439c503
#
_entry.id   4a970d863b5d40522314d0f9a439c503
#
_cell.length_a   1.000
_cell.length_b   1.000
_cell.length_c   1.000
_cell.angle_alpha   90.00
_cell.angle_beta   90.00
_cell.angle_gamma   90.00
#
_symmetry.space_group_name_H-M   'P 1'
#
loop_
_entity.id
_entity.type
_entity.pdbx_description
1 polymer ?
#
loop_
_entity_poly.entity_id
_entity_poly.type
_entity_poly.pdbx_seq_one_letter_code
_entity_poly.pdbx_strand_id
1 'polypeptide(L)'
;AKIIPFSGFLMPVQYQGVNAEHLHVRKSVGLFDVSHMGEFFVMGKKSIDLLQHICSNDISKITNGKAQYSCLINENGGIIDDLIIYKFNENKFMLVVNAGNIEKDWNWIKLNNEKFGNKLENKSDNMSLLALQGPNSYDLLQELVDFDVRSLKNYSFLKKDINEFKDVIISTTGYTGSGGFELYCKNKYVSGIWEILFEFGKKFNLKPIGLAARDTLRLEMG
;
A
#
# COMPACT_ATOMS: atom_id res chain seq x y z
N ALA A 1 -3.29 17.74 14.33
CA ALA A 1 -4.03 17.26 13.13
C ALA A 1 -5.53 17.52 13.26
N LYS A 2 -6.20 17.77 12.15
CA LYS A 2 -7.67 17.70 12.08
C LYS A 2 -8.05 16.25 11.84
N ILE A 3 -8.69 15.63 12.83
CA ILE A 3 -9.10 14.20 12.77
C ILE A 3 -10.58 14.15 12.39
N ILE A 4 -10.93 13.20 11.50
CA ILE A 4 -12.32 12.93 11.08
C ILE A 4 -12.58 11.42 11.04
N PRO A 5 -13.84 10.99 11.21
CA PRO A 5 -14.24 9.63 10.87
C PRO A 5 -14.10 9.38 9.36
N PHE A 6 -13.45 8.28 8.99
CA PHE A 6 -13.29 7.84 7.59
C PHE A 6 -13.27 6.31 7.53
N SER A 7 -14.24 5.71 6.84
CA SER A 7 -14.36 4.25 6.67
C SER A 7 -14.22 3.44 7.97
N GLY A 8 -14.78 3.92 9.08
CA GLY A 8 -14.69 3.27 10.40
C GLY A 8 -13.46 3.61 11.23
N PHE A 9 -12.53 4.40 10.72
CA PHE A 9 -11.31 4.85 11.37
C PHE A 9 -11.36 6.33 11.73
N LEU A 10 -10.58 6.75 12.73
CA LEU A 10 -10.30 8.15 13.02
C LEU A 10 -9.01 8.56 12.31
N MET A 11 -9.13 9.31 11.23
CA MET A 11 -8.01 9.59 10.33
C MET A 11 -7.65 11.08 10.32
N PRO A 12 -6.33 11.42 10.25
CA PRO A 12 -5.89 12.78 10.07
C PRO A 12 -6.19 13.24 8.64
N VAL A 13 -7.12 14.18 8.48
CA VAL A 13 -7.43 14.76 7.17
C VAL A 13 -6.40 15.80 6.77
N GLN A 14 -5.85 16.55 7.74
CA GLN A 14 -4.74 17.48 7.54
C GLN A 14 -4.01 17.79 8.86
N TYR A 15 -2.74 18.21 8.77
CA TYR A 15 -1.91 18.68 9.87
C TYR A 15 -1.68 20.19 9.76
N GLN A 16 -1.11 20.67 8.66
CA GLN A 16 -0.74 22.08 8.43
C GLN A 16 -1.63 22.77 7.38
N GLY A 17 -2.45 22.01 6.69
CA GLY A 17 -3.34 22.46 5.63
C GLY A 17 -3.06 21.78 4.29
N VAL A 18 -4.14 21.48 3.55
CA VAL A 18 -4.12 20.63 2.36
C VAL A 18 -3.10 21.09 1.32
N ASN A 19 -3.15 22.38 0.93
CA ASN A 19 -2.26 22.92 -0.10
C ASN A 19 -0.79 22.91 0.33
N ALA A 20 -0.52 23.25 1.61
CA ALA A 20 0.84 23.25 2.14
C ALA A 20 1.43 21.84 2.16
N GLU A 21 0.63 20.85 2.57
CA GLU A 21 1.02 19.45 2.61
C GLU A 21 1.22 18.87 1.19
N HIS A 22 0.32 19.16 0.27
CA HIS A 22 0.44 18.79 -1.14
C HIS A 22 1.76 19.29 -1.75
N LEU A 23 2.02 20.60 -1.65
CA LEU A 23 3.24 21.21 -2.17
C LEU A 23 4.50 20.70 -1.46
N HIS A 24 4.39 20.34 -0.19
CA HIS A 24 5.49 19.77 0.56
C HIS A 24 5.90 18.40 -0.01
N VAL A 25 4.93 17.50 -0.27
CA VAL A 25 5.19 16.18 -0.87
C VAL A 25 5.83 16.31 -2.25
N ARG A 26 5.40 17.28 -3.07
CA ARG A 26 6.02 17.54 -4.38
C ARG A 26 7.49 17.94 -4.29
N LYS A 27 7.89 18.66 -3.25
CA LYS A 27 9.23 19.27 -3.12
C LYS A 27 10.18 18.52 -2.19
N SER A 28 9.66 17.71 -1.29
CA SER A 28 10.44 17.09 -0.21
C SER A 28 9.99 15.65 0.05
N VAL A 29 9.56 15.34 1.26
CA VAL A 29 9.05 14.02 1.64
C VAL A 29 7.94 14.16 2.67
N GLY A 30 6.87 13.40 2.47
CA GLY A 30 5.75 13.29 3.38
C GLY A 30 5.52 11.85 3.83
N LEU A 31 5.04 11.69 5.06
CA LEU A 31 4.64 10.41 5.62
C LEU A 31 3.14 10.42 5.88
N PHE A 32 2.44 9.48 5.28
CA PHE A 32 1.01 9.25 5.45
C PHE A 32 0.80 7.98 6.25
N ASP A 33 -0.09 8.03 7.22
CA ASP A 33 -0.69 6.82 7.78
C ASP A 33 -1.89 6.43 6.92
N VAL A 34 -1.81 5.29 6.27
CA VAL A 34 -2.86 4.72 5.43
C VAL A 34 -3.21 3.30 5.87
N SER A 35 -3.00 3.00 7.16
CA SER A 35 -3.28 1.70 7.80
C SER A 35 -4.75 1.30 7.81
N HIS A 36 -5.63 2.15 7.30
CA HIS A 36 -7.05 1.85 7.10
C HIS A 36 -7.31 0.98 5.86
N MET A 37 -6.33 0.80 4.98
CA MET A 37 -6.47 -0.08 3.82
C MET A 37 -6.59 -1.54 4.24
N GLY A 38 -7.14 -2.39 3.36
CA GLY A 38 -7.27 -3.81 3.61
C GLY A 38 -6.18 -4.63 2.93
N GLU A 39 -5.67 -5.67 3.62
CA GLU A 39 -4.66 -6.59 3.09
C GLU A 39 -5.15 -8.03 3.17
N PHE A 40 -5.32 -8.66 2.01
CA PHE A 40 -5.72 -10.05 1.88
C PHE A 40 -4.60 -10.88 1.28
N PHE A 41 -4.43 -12.11 1.76
CA PHE A 41 -3.53 -13.08 1.15
C PHE A 41 -4.31 -14.19 0.47
N VAL A 42 -3.91 -14.50 -0.76
CA VAL A 42 -4.40 -15.63 -1.55
C VAL A 42 -3.23 -16.60 -1.71
N MET A 43 -3.39 -17.83 -1.23
CA MET A 43 -2.32 -18.84 -1.21
C MET A 43 -2.82 -20.20 -1.71
N GLY A 44 -2.18 -20.73 -2.72
CA GLY A 44 -2.50 -22.03 -3.28
C GLY A 44 -2.12 -22.17 -4.75
N LYS A 45 -2.15 -23.38 -5.26
CA LYS A 45 -1.76 -23.70 -6.66
C LYS A 45 -2.67 -23.05 -7.70
N LYS A 46 -3.90 -22.68 -7.32
CA LYS A 46 -4.88 -22.04 -8.19
C LYS A 46 -5.06 -20.54 -7.88
N SER A 47 -4.07 -19.91 -7.23
CA SER A 47 -4.14 -18.48 -6.90
C SER A 47 -4.19 -17.61 -8.16
N ILE A 48 -3.41 -17.94 -9.17
CA ILE A 48 -3.43 -17.23 -10.46
C ILE A 48 -4.79 -17.41 -11.13
N ASP A 49 -5.33 -18.62 -11.15
CA ASP A 49 -6.62 -18.91 -11.81
C ASP A 49 -7.76 -18.13 -11.16
N LEU A 50 -7.80 -18.08 -9.81
CA LEU A 50 -8.77 -17.27 -9.07
C LEU A 50 -8.64 -15.79 -9.43
N LEU A 51 -7.43 -15.23 -9.33
CA LEU A 51 -7.21 -13.82 -9.57
C LEU A 51 -7.46 -13.43 -11.03
N GLN A 52 -7.10 -14.29 -11.98
CA GLN A 52 -7.42 -14.11 -13.41
C GLN A 52 -8.93 -14.14 -13.66
N HIS A 53 -9.69 -14.89 -12.88
CA HIS A 53 -11.15 -14.98 -13.00
C HIS A 53 -11.87 -13.72 -12.51
N ILE A 54 -11.36 -13.08 -11.45
CA ILE A 54 -12.05 -11.96 -10.78
C ILE A 54 -11.47 -10.59 -11.07
N CYS A 55 -10.31 -10.50 -11.74
CA CYS A 55 -9.63 -9.25 -12.02
C CYS A 55 -9.63 -8.89 -13.51
N SER A 56 -9.64 -7.59 -13.79
CA SER A 56 -9.67 -7.06 -15.18
C SER A 56 -8.33 -7.18 -15.90
N ASN A 57 -7.20 -7.22 -15.18
CA ASN A 57 -5.87 -7.29 -15.76
C ASN A 57 -5.35 -8.73 -15.88
N ASP A 58 -4.36 -8.92 -16.73
CA ASP A 58 -3.70 -10.22 -16.95
C ASP A 58 -2.71 -10.52 -15.81
N ILE A 59 -3.17 -11.35 -14.86
CA ILE A 59 -2.39 -11.75 -13.67
C ILE A 59 -1.19 -12.63 -14.03
N SER A 60 -1.28 -13.37 -15.15
CA SER A 60 -0.19 -14.24 -15.60
C SER A 60 1.08 -13.48 -15.96
N LYS A 61 0.97 -12.21 -16.31
CA LYS A 61 2.09 -11.34 -16.66
C LYS A 61 2.83 -10.75 -15.44
N ILE A 62 2.27 -10.87 -14.24
CA ILE A 62 2.96 -10.39 -13.04
C ILE A 62 4.11 -11.35 -12.71
N THR A 63 5.32 -10.82 -12.63
CA THR A 63 6.49 -11.59 -12.19
C THR A 63 6.68 -11.49 -10.67
N ASN A 64 7.40 -12.43 -10.07
CA ASN A 64 7.68 -12.42 -8.63
C ASN A 64 8.35 -11.11 -8.19
N GLY A 65 7.93 -10.56 -7.05
CA GLY A 65 8.42 -9.27 -6.55
C GLY A 65 7.83 -8.05 -7.27
N LYS A 66 6.77 -8.24 -8.07
CA LYS A 66 6.06 -7.17 -8.77
C LYS A 66 4.64 -7.00 -8.25
N ALA A 67 4.16 -5.76 -8.37
CA ALA A 67 2.78 -5.40 -8.14
C ALA A 67 2.09 -5.02 -9.46
N GLN A 68 0.76 -5.12 -9.48
CA GLN A 68 -0.08 -4.71 -10.61
C GLN A 68 -1.35 -4.06 -10.08
N TYR A 69 -1.68 -2.89 -10.61
CA TYR A 69 -3.00 -2.28 -10.43
C TYR A 69 -4.03 -3.04 -11.27
N SER A 70 -5.20 -3.31 -10.70
CA SER A 70 -6.31 -3.99 -11.37
C SER A 70 -7.65 -3.56 -10.78
N CYS A 71 -8.74 -4.01 -11.40
CA CYS A 71 -10.07 -3.89 -10.83
C CYS A 71 -10.64 -5.27 -10.54
N LEU A 72 -11.34 -5.43 -9.42
CA LEU A 72 -12.28 -6.53 -9.20
C LEU A 72 -13.52 -6.28 -10.04
N ILE A 73 -13.93 -7.28 -10.81
CA ILE A 73 -15.07 -7.21 -11.73
C ILE A 73 -16.15 -8.22 -11.37
N ASN A 74 -17.39 -7.88 -11.65
CA ASN A 74 -18.51 -8.79 -11.53
C ASN A 74 -18.84 -9.48 -12.87
N GLU A 75 -19.78 -10.43 -12.84
CA GLU A 75 -20.18 -11.22 -14.00
C GLU A 75 -20.75 -10.40 -15.17
N ASN A 76 -21.24 -9.18 -14.89
CA ASN A 76 -21.79 -8.26 -15.88
C ASN A 76 -20.73 -7.27 -16.42
N GLY A 77 -19.46 -7.42 -16.03
CA GLY A 77 -18.37 -6.52 -16.41
C GLY A 77 -18.32 -5.21 -15.60
N GLY A 78 -19.17 -5.06 -14.58
CA GLY A 78 -19.14 -3.92 -13.67
C GLY A 78 -17.97 -4.00 -12.69
N ILE A 79 -17.41 -2.85 -12.32
CA ILE A 79 -16.32 -2.76 -11.33
C ILE A 79 -16.90 -2.88 -9.92
N ILE A 80 -16.35 -3.77 -9.13
CA ILE A 80 -16.64 -3.94 -7.70
C ILE A 80 -15.79 -2.98 -6.89
N ASP A 81 -14.46 -3.03 -7.11
CA ASP A 81 -13.46 -2.13 -6.53
C ASP A 81 -12.19 -2.15 -7.38
N ASP A 82 -11.26 -1.23 -7.10
CA ASP A 82 -9.90 -1.28 -7.62
C ASP A 82 -8.93 -1.73 -6.52
N LEU A 83 -7.82 -2.35 -6.92
CA LEU A 83 -6.87 -2.90 -5.98
C LEU A 83 -5.45 -2.94 -6.56
N ILE A 84 -4.48 -3.16 -5.66
CA ILE A 84 -3.12 -3.52 -6.06
C ILE A 84 -2.85 -4.98 -5.69
N ILE A 85 -2.33 -5.75 -6.64
CA ILE A 85 -2.01 -7.16 -6.51
C ILE A 85 -0.49 -7.32 -6.46
N TYR A 86 0.03 -7.92 -5.40
CA TYR A 86 1.45 -8.18 -5.17
C TYR A 86 1.73 -9.66 -5.34
N LYS A 87 2.62 -10.05 -6.27
CA LYS A 87 3.00 -11.45 -6.48
C LYS A 87 4.30 -11.79 -5.74
N PHE A 88 4.21 -12.55 -4.67
CA PHE A 88 5.37 -13.08 -3.95
C PHE A 88 6.02 -14.25 -4.69
N ASN A 89 5.20 -15.16 -5.14
CA ASN A 89 5.57 -16.32 -5.97
C ASN A 89 4.30 -16.86 -6.66
N GLU A 90 4.45 -17.97 -7.40
CA GLU A 90 3.34 -18.56 -8.19
C GLU A 90 2.11 -18.96 -7.34
N ASN A 91 2.30 -19.20 -6.05
CA ASN A 91 1.26 -19.69 -5.15
C ASN A 91 0.93 -18.70 -4.00
N LYS A 92 1.43 -17.46 -4.05
CA LYS A 92 1.20 -16.50 -2.97
C LYS A 92 1.11 -15.08 -3.49
N PHE A 93 -0.04 -14.47 -3.22
CA PHE A 93 -0.35 -13.08 -3.57
C PHE A 93 -0.85 -12.33 -2.34
N MET A 94 -0.61 -11.00 -2.33
CA MET A 94 -1.24 -10.07 -1.41
C MET A 94 -2.07 -9.10 -2.24
N LEU A 95 -3.28 -8.83 -1.80
CA LEU A 95 -4.22 -7.88 -2.38
C LEU A 95 -4.37 -6.72 -1.43
N VAL A 96 -4.22 -5.50 -1.92
CA VAL A 96 -4.45 -4.29 -1.13
C VAL A 96 -5.68 -3.59 -1.67
N VAL A 97 -6.70 -3.46 -0.83
CA VAL A 97 -8.04 -3.00 -1.18
C VAL A 97 -8.43 -1.73 -0.42
N ASN A 98 -9.43 -1.03 -0.93
CA ASN A 98 -9.92 0.21 -0.34
C ASN A 98 -10.66 -0.03 0.99
N ALA A 99 -10.40 0.82 1.99
CA ALA A 99 -10.91 0.69 3.35
C ALA A 99 -12.44 0.55 3.41
N GLY A 100 -13.18 1.35 2.64
CA GLY A 100 -14.65 1.31 2.61
C GLY A 100 -15.24 0.05 1.97
N ASN A 101 -14.42 -0.76 1.30
CA ASN A 101 -14.83 -1.93 0.54
C ASN A 101 -14.28 -3.26 1.08
N ILE A 102 -13.51 -3.23 2.19
CA ILE A 102 -12.85 -4.43 2.76
C ILE A 102 -13.79 -5.62 2.88
N GLU A 103 -14.98 -5.44 3.48
CA GLU A 103 -15.94 -6.52 3.67
C GLU A 103 -16.55 -6.99 2.33
N LYS A 104 -16.91 -6.07 1.46
CA LYS A 104 -17.47 -6.35 0.13
C LYS A 104 -16.50 -7.15 -0.72
N ASP A 105 -15.24 -6.71 -0.78
CA ASP A 105 -14.19 -7.33 -1.59
C ASP A 105 -13.80 -8.70 -1.04
N TRP A 106 -13.68 -8.80 0.28
CA TRP A 106 -13.43 -10.06 0.96
C TRP A 106 -14.50 -11.12 0.65
N ASN A 107 -15.78 -10.74 0.73
CA ASN A 107 -16.88 -11.64 0.46
C ASN A 107 -16.92 -12.04 -1.03
N TRP A 108 -16.62 -11.12 -1.95
CA TRP A 108 -16.53 -11.42 -3.37
C TRP A 108 -15.42 -12.42 -3.68
N ILE A 109 -14.23 -12.21 -3.12
CA ILE A 109 -13.08 -13.11 -3.30
C ILE A 109 -13.38 -14.49 -2.71
N LYS A 110 -13.98 -14.56 -1.51
CA LYS A 110 -14.38 -15.84 -0.88
C LYS A 110 -15.35 -16.62 -1.74
N LEU A 111 -16.41 -15.98 -2.21
CA LEU A 111 -17.43 -16.62 -3.06
C LEU A 111 -16.80 -17.25 -4.30
N ASN A 112 -15.98 -16.49 -5.00
CA ASN A 112 -15.33 -17.00 -6.21
C ASN A 112 -14.28 -18.08 -5.91
N ASN A 113 -13.62 -18.01 -4.76
CA ASN A 113 -12.62 -19.00 -4.37
C ASN A 113 -13.18 -20.40 -4.08
N GLU A 114 -14.47 -20.56 -3.89
CA GLU A 114 -15.12 -21.88 -3.72
C GLU A 114 -14.79 -22.83 -4.89
N LYS A 115 -14.68 -22.29 -6.10
CA LYS A 115 -14.30 -23.05 -7.32
C LYS A 115 -12.81 -23.43 -7.37
N PHE A 116 -11.96 -22.70 -6.66
CA PHE A 116 -10.49 -22.83 -6.76
C PHE A 116 -9.85 -23.46 -5.53
N GLY A 117 -10.45 -23.26 -4.35
CA GLY A 117 -10.01 -23.90 -3.10
C GLY A 117 -8.67 -23.40 -2.56
N ASN A 118 -8.30 -22.14 -2.85
CA ASN A 118 -7.10 -21.55 -2.29
C ASN A 118 -7.30 -21.20 -0.81
N LYS A 119 -6.21 -21.15 -0.03
CA LYS A 119 -6.24 -20.60 1.31
C LYS A 119 -6.32 -19.07 1.23
N LEU A 120 -7.31 -18.49 1.89
CA LEU A 120 -7.49 -17.03 2.01
C LEU A 120 -7.21 -16.58 3.44
N GLU A 121 -6.52 -15.47 3.61
CA GLU A 121 -6.31 -14.82 4.91
C GLU A 121 -6.59 -13.33 4.80
N ASN A 122 -7.51 -12.82 5.60
CA ASN A 122 -7.67 -11.37 5.82
C ASN A 122 -6.72 -10.95 6.95
N LYS A 123 -5.77 -10.09 6.63
CA LYS A 123 -4.76 -9.57 7.56
C LYS A 123 -4.95 -8.08 7.87
N SER A 124 -6.01 -7.46 7.38
CA SER A 124 -6.26 -6.01 7.53
C SER A 124 -6.14 -5.54 8.98
N ASP A 125 -6.67 -6.29 9.94
CA ASP A 125 -6.57 -5.95 11.37
C ASP A 125 -5.19 -6.22 11.99
N ASN A 126 -4.27 -6.83 11.27
CA ASN A 126 -2.95 -7.25 11.76
C ASN A 126 -1.78 -6.53 11.10
N MET A 127 -2.08 -5.76 10.06
CA MET A 127 -1.08 -5.02 9.28
C MET A 127 -1.38 -3.53 9.34
N SER A 128 -0.32 -2.76 9.25
CA SER A 128 -0.36 -1.31 9.10
C SER A 128 0.39 -0.91 7.85
N LEU A 129 -0.01 0.19 7.25
CA LEU A 129 0.57 0.73 6.04
C LEU A 129 0.96 2.18 6.23
N LEU A 130 2.25 2.48 6.00
CA LEU A 130 2.78 3.83 5.94
C LEU A 130 3.20 4.14 4.50
N ALA A 131 2.77 5.28 3.96
CA ALA A 131 3.22 5.75 2.65
C ALA A 131 4.23 6.89 2.81
N LEU A 132 5.48 6.62 2.47
CA LEU A 132 6.61 7.55 2.47
C LEU A 132 6.79 8.09 1.06
N GLN A 133 6.32 9.31 0.77
CA GLN A 133 6.17 9.82 -0.58
C GLN A 133 6.88 11.15 -0.80
N GLY A 134 7.44 11.34 -1.98
CA GLY A 134 8.14 12.55 -2.40
C GLY A 134 9.60 12.30 -2.78
N PRO A 135 10.28 13.25 -3.45
CA PRO A 135 11.61 13.05 -4.02
C PRO A 135 12.68 12.67 -2.98
N ASN A 136 12.60 13.17 -1.75
CA ASN A 136 13.56 12.86 -0.69
C ASN A 136 13.29 11.53 0.03
N SER A 137 12.22 10.80 -0.33
CA SER A 137 11.86 9.52 0.28
C SER A 137 12.93 8.44 0.06
N TYR A 138 13.61 8.48 -1.09
CA TYR A 138 14.67 7.53 -1.45
C TYR A 138 15.89 7.69 -0.53
N ASP A 139 16.34 8.93 -0.33
CA ASP A 139 17.50 9.20 0.52
C ASP A 139 17.19 8.92 1.99
N LEU A 140 15.97 9.24 2.42
CA LEU A 140 15.54 8.95 3.79
C LEU A 140 15.47 7.43 4.04
N LEU A 141 14.82 6.67 3.17
CA LEU A 141 14.70 5.22 3.38
C LEU A 141 16.07 4.52 3.31
N GLN A 142 16.98 5.02 2.46
CA GLN A 142 18.34 4.47 2.34
C GLN A 142 19.14 4.50 3.65
N GLU A 143 18.87 5.46 4.54
CA GLU A 143 19.51 5.52 5.86
C GLU A 143 19.09 4.39 6.82
N LEU A 144 17.99 3.71 6.52
CA LEU A 144 17.33 2.77 7.42
C LEU A 144 17.37 1.30 6.93
N VAL A 145 17.89 1.08 5.72
CA VAL A 145 17.91 -0.26 5.09
C VAL A 145 19.30 -0.61 4.54
N ASP A 146 19.56 -1.90 4.41
CA ASP A 146 20.87 -2.47 4.01
C ASP A 146 21.00 -2.78 2.51
N PHE A 147 20.04 -2.31 1.68
CA PHE A 147 20.04 -2.52 0.22
C PHE A 147 19.86 -1.19 -0.52
N ASP A 148 20.26 -1.14 -1.78
CA ASP A 148 20.05 0.04 -2.62
C ASP A 148 18.58 0.20 -2.98
N VAL A 149 17.90 1.18 -2.37
CA VAL A 149 16.47 1.45 -2.59
C VAL A 149 16.17 1.89 -4.02
N ARG A 150 17.16 2.50 -4.71
CA ARG A 150 17.01 2.94 -6.11
C ARG A 150 17.09 1.79 -7.11
N SER A 151 17.54 0.60 -6.68
CA SER A 151 17.50 -0.61 -7.49
C SER A 151 16.07 -1.12 -7.71
N LEU A 152 15.13 -0.74 -6.84
CA LEU A 152 13.72 -1.10 -6.97
C LEU A 152 13.06 -0.31 -8.11
N LYS A 153 12.60 -1.03 -9.12
CA LYS A 153 11.82 -0.45 -10.24
C LYS A 153 10.39 -0.16 -9.80
N ASN A 154 9.70 0.73 -10.50
CA ASN A 154 8.28 1.00 -10.28
C ASN A 154 7.46 -0.29 -10.21
N TYR A 155 6.48 -0.31 -9.32
CA TYR A 155 5.63 -1.48 -9.05
C TYR A 155 6.44 -2.74 -8.69
N SER A 156 7.56 -2.55 -7.99
CA SER A 156 8.33 -3.65 -7.40
C SER A 156 8.21 -3.61 -5.89
N PHE A 157 8.36 -4.76 -5.26
CA PHE A 157 8.43 -4.86 -3.83
C PHE A 157 9.42 -5.95 -3.39
N LEU A 158 9.86 -5.85 -2.18
CA LEU A 158 10.63 -6.88 -1.50
C LEU A 158 10.24 -6.91 -0.02
N LYS A 159 10.64 -7.96 0.67
CA LYS A 159 10.47 -8.10 2.11
C LYS A 159 11.83 -8.00 2.77
N LYS A 160 12.05 -6.97 3.57
CA LYS A 160 13.31 -6.65 4.24
C LYS A 160 13.06 -6.04 5.61
N ASP A 161 14.11 -5.95 6.40
CA ASP A 161 14.07 -5.24 7.66
C ASP A 161 14.26 -3.73 7.44
N ILE A 162 13.60 -2.93 8.25
CA ILE A 162 13.87 -1.50 8.40
C ILE A 162 14.44 -1.33 9.80
N ASN A 163 15.76 -1.08 9.89
CA ASN A 163 16.47 -1.08 11.17
C ASN A 163 16.18 -2.37 11.97
N GLU A 164 15.68 -2.29 13.22
CA GLU A 164 15.30 -3.46 14.04
C GLU A 164 13.94 -4.08 13.66
N PHE A 165 13.13 -3.41 12.83
CA PHE A 165 11.78 -3.86 12.48
C PHE A 165 11.82 -4.92 11.38
N LYS A 166 11.44 -6.14 11.75
CA LYS A 166 11.60 -7.32 10.90
C LYS A 166 10.45 -7.49 9.90
N ASP A 167 10.83 -8.01 8.72
CA ASP A 167 9.86 -8.51 7.74
C ASP A 167 8.91 -7.42 7.17
N VAL A 168 9.36 -6.19 7.01
CA VAL A 168 8.58 -5.13 6.37
C VAL A 168 8.53 -5.36 4.86
N ILE A 169 7.34 -5.25 4.26
CA ILE A 169 7.19 -5.24 2.81
C ILE A 169 7.40 -3.80 2.36
N ILE A 170 8.44 -3.58 1.57
CA ILE A 170 8.80 -2.27 1.02
C ILE A 170 8.45 -2.29 -0.47
N SER A 171 7.54 -1.42 -0.88
CA SER A 171 7.04 -1.35 -2.25
C SER A 171 7.24 0.03 -2.86
N THR A 172 7.61 0.08 -4.13
CA THR A 172 7.67 1.32 -4.93
C THR A 172 6.31 1.65 -5.56
N THR A 173 5.26 1.43 -4.83
CA THR A 173 3.90 1.86 -5.13
C THR A 173 3.59 3.16 -4.39
N GLY A 174 2.48 3.77 -4.71
CA GLY A 174 2.03 5.00 -4.09
C GLY A 174 0.91 5.65 -4.89
N TYR A 175 0.35 6.71 -4.33
CA TYR A 175 -0.86 7.36 -4.84
C TYR A 175 -0.65 8.84 -5.16
N THR A 176 0.62 9.30 -5.13
CA THR A 176 0.94 10.72 -5.19
C THR A 176 1.55 11.18 -6.51
N GLY A 177 2.09 10.26 -7.31
CA GLY A 177 2.89 10.59 -8.48
C GLY A 177 4.23 11.30 -8.18
N SER A 178 4.60 11.43 -6.89
CA SER A 178 5.85 12.09 -6.47
C SER A 178 7.00 11.11 -6.25
N GLY A 179 6.77 9.82 -6.54
CA GLY A 179 7.70 8.75 -6.16
C GLY A 179 7.67 8.45 -4.67
N GLY A 180 8.30 7.37 -4.27
CA GLY A 180 8.36 6.96 -2.88
C GLY A 180 8.04 5.49 -2.66
N PHE A 181 7.66 5.18 -1.44
CA PHE A 181 7.45 3.82 -0.98
C PHE A 181 6.16 3.67 -0.18
N GLU A 182 5.62 2.47 -0.21
CA GLU A 182 4.62 1.98 0.73
C GLU A 182 5.25 0.89 1.60
N LEU A 183 5.10 1.02 2.92
CA LEU A 183 5.73 0.19 3.93
C LEU A 183 4.65 -0.56 4.69
N TYR A 184 4.49 -1.86 4.40
CA TYR A 184 3.54 -2.73 5.09
C TYR A 184 4.24 -3.45 6.23
N CYS A 185 3.75 -3.32 7.44
CA CYS A 185 4.35 -3.91 8.62
C CYS A 185 3.29 -4.50 9.56
N LYS A 186 3.75 -5.28 10.54
CA LYS A 186 2.86 -5.72 11.64
C LYS A 186 2.49 -4.51 12.51
N ASN A 187 1.26 -4.46 13.00
CA ASN A 187 0.75 -3.34 13.82
C ASN A 187 1.69 -2.98 14.98
N LYS A 188 2.30 -3.97 15.62
CA LYS A 188 3.23 -3.74 16.74
C LYS A 188 4.49 -2.94 16.37
N TYR A 189 4.79 -2.78 15.09
CA TYR A 189 5.97 -2.08 14.58
C TYR A 189 5.66 -0.67 14.06
N VAL A 190 4.40 -0.36 13.75
CA VAL A 190 4.06 0.88 13.03
C VAL A 190 4.49 2.15 13.77
N SER A 191 4.27 2.22 15.09
CA SER A 191 4.69 3.38 15.90
C SER A 191 6.20 3.55 15.90
N GLY A 192 6.97 2.47 16.07
CA GLY A 192 8.44 2.53 16.03
C GLY A 192 8.97 2.91 14.64
N ILE A 193 8.37 2.36 13.57
CA ILE A 193 8.76 2.75 12.19
C ILE A 193 8.42 4.22 11.95
N TRP A 194 7.26 4.70 12.41
CA TRP A 194 6.89 6.10 12.33
C TRP A 194 7.90 7.01 13.05
N GLU A 195 8.27 6.68 14.28
CA GLU A 195 9.21 7.45 15.09
C GLU A 195 10.60 7.50 14.46
N ILE A 196 11.15 6.34 14.03
CA ILE A 196 12.48 6.30 13.41
C ILE A 196 12.52 7.04 12.07
N LEU A 197 11.45 6.96 11.28
CA LEU A 197 11.33 7.75 10.05
C LEU A 197 11.36 9.25 10.36
N PHE A 198 10.69 9.73 11.42
CA PHE A 198 10.75 11.13 11.81
C PHE A 198 12.11 11.53 12.40
N GLU A 199 12.76 10.65 13.14
CA GLU A 199 14.10 10.90 13.67
C GLU A 199 15.10 11.16 12.54
N PHE A 200 15.25 10.22 11.62
CA PHE A 200 16.14 10.33 10.45
C PHE A 200 15.63 11.34 9.42
N GLY A 201 14.33 11.51 9.34
CA GLY A 201 13.65 12.40 8.40
C GLY A 201 13.85 13.88 8.64
N LYS A 202 14.35 14.29 9.83
CA LYS A 202 14.59 15.72 10.16
C LYS A 202 15.45 16.42 9.11
N LYS A 203 16.56 15.79 8.71
CA LYS A 203 17.49 16.37 7.70
C LYS A 203 16.91 16.39 6.28
N PHE A 204 15.86 15.61 6.01
CA PHE A 204 15.14 15.56 4.74
C PHE A 204 13.85 16.39 4.78
N ASN A 205 13.58 17.10 5.90
CA ASN A 205 12.37 17.87 6.10
C ASN A 205 11.09 17.01 5.99
N LEU A 206 11.10 15.80 6.58
CA LEU A 206 9.92 14.93 6.63
C LEU A 206 8.79 15.63 7.40
N LYS A 207 7.58 15.54 6.86
CA LYS A 207 6.36 16.01 7.52
C LYS A 207 5.26 14.95 7.52
N PRO A 208 4.40 14.94 8.55
CA PRO A 208 3.19 14.14 8.50
C PRO A 208 2.20 14.79 7.53
N ILE A 209 1.53 13.96 6.74
CA ILE A 209 0.62 14.39 5.68
C ILE A 209 -0.73 13.73 5.87
N GLY A 210 -1.81 14.50 5.75
CA GLY A 210 -3.16 14.02 5.91
C GLY A 210 -3.81 13.53 4.62
N LEU A 211 -4.97 12.86 4.78
CA LEU A 211 -5.69 12.23 3.67
C LEU A 211 -6.15 13.22 2.59
N ALA A 212 -6.45 14.47 2.95
CA ALA A 212 -6.89 15.44 1.95
C ALA A 212 -5.78 15.80 0.95
N ALA A 213 -4.51 15.88 1.40
CA ALA A 213 -3.39 16.06 0.50
C ALA A 213 -3.13 14.82 -0.36
N ARG A 214 -3.35 13.59 0.17
CA ARG A 214 -3.31 12.35 -0.61
C ARG A 214 -4.29 12.41 -1.78
N ASP A 215 -5.51 12.89 -1.54
CA ASP A 215 -6.54 13.00 -2.58
C ASP A 215 -6.19 14.05 -3.64
N THR A 216 -5.74 15.24 -3.23
CA THR A 216 -5.33 16.29 -4.19
C THR A 216 -4.10 15.90 -5.02
N LEU A 217 -3.13 15.19 -4.41
CA LEU A 217 -1.94 14.69 -5.10
C LEU A 217 -2.31 13.67 -6.19
N ARG A 218 -3.20 12.74 -5.86
CA ARG A 218 -3.72 11.75 -6.81
C ARG A 218 -4.47 12.44 -7.95
N LEU A 219 -5.37 13.36 -7.62
CA LEU A 219 -6.21 14.04 -8.61
C LEU A 219 -5.39 14.87 -9.61
N GLU A 220 -4.28 15.48 -9.16
CA GLU A 220 -3.38 16.24 -10.03
C GLU A 220 -2.68 15.35 -11.07
N MET A 221 -2.49 14.08 -10.77
CA MET A 221 -1.81 13.15 -11.69
C MET A 221 -2.74 12.49 -12.72
N GLY A 222 -4.06 12.65 -12.62
CA GLY A 222 -5.08 12.16 -13.54
C GLY A 222 -5.78 10.92 -13.08
#